data_6f92728ddba8c570178d24f4e79e98e8
#
_entry.id   6f92728ddba8c570178d24f4e79e98e8
#
_cell.length_a   1.000
_cell.length_b   1.000
_cell.length_c   1.000
_cell.angle_alpha   90.00
_cell.angle_beta   90.00
_cell.angle_gamma   90.00
#
_symmetry.space_group_name_H-M   'P 1'
#
loop_
_entity.id
_entity.type
_entity.pdbx_description
1 polymer ?
#
loop_
_entity_poly.entity_id
_entity_poly.type
_entity_poly.pdbx_seq_one_letter_code
_entity_poly.pdbx_strand_id
1 'polypeptide(L)'
;MASQNPLWGTERIRGELLKLGIVVSSRSIRRYRRRRHSRPPSQSWPTFLANEAQAIWAGDLFVIQTLTFQTLYVLFFIGHGRRQLVHFEVTANPTAAWVWRQLIEATPWNSKPHYLIRDRDRVWGADFSQRTTGLRIKSLRTSIQAPRTNSIAERWVRTVRRECLDHLIPLSERHLSAILTEFVHYYNHDRPHRSLGLQAPSGRAGAGRAELLCALSSADSITSTSGQLDLDRVLPPDTLRATYP
;
A
#
# COMPACT_ATOMS: atom_id res chain seq x y z
N MET A 1 -15.75 37.25 -27.01
CA MET A 1 -15.86 35.85 -27.49
C MET A 1 -15.17 34.85 -26.55
N ALA A 2 -13.84 34.87 -26.34
CA ALA A 2 -13.17 33.89 -25.45
C ALA A 2 -13.53 34.07 -23.94
N SER A 3 -13.77 35.28 -23.48
CA SER A 3 -14.21 35.54 -22.09
C SER A 3 -15.65 35.16 -21.82
N GLN A 4 -16.50 35.26 -22.81
CA GLN A 4 -17.91 34.87 -22.74
C GLN A 4 -18.13 33.37 -22.92
N ASN A 5 -17.18 32.69 -23.57
CA ASN A 5 -17.23 31.26 -23.85
C ASN A 5 -15.96 30.56 -23.36
N PRO A 6 -15.79 30.40 -22.04
CA PRO A 6 -14.54 29.91 -21.45
C PRO A 6 -14.22 28.47 -21.82
N LEU A 7 -15.18 27.70 -22.29
CA LEU A 7 -14.99 26.30 -22.72
C LEU A 7 -14.56 26.15 -24.17
N TRP A 8 -14.58 27.23 -24.97
CA TRP A 8 -14.20 27.13 -26.36
C TRP A 8 -12.69 26.97 -26.53
N GLY A 9 -12.30 25.97 -27.29
CA GLY A 9 -10.91 25.77 -27.71
C GLY A 9 -10.48 26.77 -28.77
N THR A 10 -9.16 26.84 -29.03
CA THR A 10 -8.57 27.76 -30.03
C THR A 10 -9.18 27.56 -31.43
N GLU A 11 -9.36 26.31 -31.86
CA GLU A 11 -9.90 26.00 -33.20
C GLU A 11 -11.38 26.38 -33.34
N ARG A 12 -12.16 26.21 -32.27
CA ARG A 12 -13.56 26.65 -32.26
C ARG A 12 -13.68 28.15 -32.36
N ILE A 13 -12.85 28.91 -31.63
CA ILE A 13 -12.80 30.37 -31.73
C ILE A 13 -12.39 30.81 -33.11
N ARG A 14 -11.43 30.11 -33.75
CA ARG A 14 -11.00 30.35 -35.12
C ARG A 14 -12.14 30.14 -36.11
N GLY A 15 -12.87 29.05 -35.98
CA GLY A 15 -14.05 28.76 -36.83
C GLY A 15 -15.15 29.82 -36.72
N GLU A 16 -15.43 30.30 -35.52
CA GLU A 16 -16.42 31.37 -35.35
C GLU A 16 -15.95 32.72 -35.92
N LEU A 17 -14.65 33.03 -35.80
CA LEU A 17 -14.08 34.22 -36.42
C LEU A 17 -14.11 34.15 -37.98
N LEU A 18 -13.87 32.96 -38.56
CA LEU A 18 -13.99 32.73 -39.99
C LEU A 18 -15.41 32.99 -40.51
N LYS A 19 -16.45 32.63 -39.75
CA LYS A 19 -17.86 32.93 -40.09
C LYS A 19 -18.13 34.43 -40.16
N LEU A 20 -17.36 35.23 -39.43
CA LEU A 20 -17.43 36.69 -39.43
C LEU A 20 -16.47 37.32 -40.46
N GLY A 21 -15.87 36.51 -41.35
CA GLY A 21 -14.91 36.97 -42.36
C GLY A 21 -13.53 37.31 -41.81
N ILE A 22 -13.24 36.99 -40.53
CA ILE A 22 -11.97 37.34 -39.89
C ILE A 22 -11.02 36.15 -39.93
N VAL A 23 -9.97 36.26 -40.75
CA VAL A 23 -8.93 35.24 -40.91
C VAL A 23 -7.81 35.47 -39.91
N VAL A 24 -7.65 34.59 -38.93
CA VAL A 24 -6.59 34.65 -37.93
C VAL A 24 -5.92 33.31 -37.73
N SER A 25 -4.62 33.33 -37.42
CA SER A 25 -3.91 32.10 -37.10
C SER A 25 -4.25 31.57 -35.70
N SER A 26 -4.21 30.25 -35.50
CA SER A 26 -4.35 29.64 -34.22
C SER A 26 -3.33 30.16 -33.17
N ARG A 27 -2.13 30.55 -33.64
CA ARG A 27 -1.07 31.16 -32.83
C ARG A 27 -1.51 32.54 -32.27
N SER A 28 -2.13 33.36 -33.11
CA SER A 28 -2.66 34.68 -32.73
C SER A 28 -3.77 34.51 -31.67
N ILE A 29 -4.69 33.59 -31.91
CA ILE A 29 -5.76 33.31 -30.94
C ILE A 29 -5.20 32.86 -29.61
N ARG A 30 -4.20 31.94 -29.60
CA ARG A 30 -3.52 31.51 -28.37
C ARG A 30 -2.86 32.66 -27.62
N ARG A 31 -2.22 33.60 -28.35
CA ARG A 31 -1.55 34.76 -27.76
C ARG A 31 -2.52 35.68 -27.06
N TYR A 32 -3.66 35.99 -27.66
CA TYR A 32 -4.65 36.92 -27.17
C TYR A 32 -5.73 36.28 -26.27
N ARG A 33 -5.83 34.96 -26.32
CA ARG A 33 -6.70 34.24 -25.40
C ARG A 33 -6.19 34.47 -23.99
N ARG A 34 -6.93 35.24 -23.18
CA ARG A 34 -6.62 35.36 -21.74
C ARG A 34 -6.43 33.95 -21.19
N ARG A 35 -5.21 33.64 -20.72
CA ARG A 35 -4.99 32.45 -19.92
C ARG A 35 -6.01 32.53 -18.80
N ARG A 36 -6.90 31.54 -18.72
CA ARG A 36 -7.67 31.33 -17.51
C ARG A 36 -6.67 31.55 -16.39
N HIS A 37 -7.01 32.38 -15.38
CA HIS A 37 -6.23 32.34 -14.15
C HIS A 37 -6.13 30.86 -13.83
N SER A 38 -4.95 30.29 -14.07
CA SER A 38 -4.66 28.96 -13.60
C SER A 38 -4.94 29.06 -12.12
N ARG A 39 -5.88 28.23 -11.62
CA ARG A 39 -5.89 27.96 -10.20
C ARG A 39 -4.43 27.84 -9.80
N PRO A 40 -3.99 28.46 -8.67
CA PRO A 40 -2.62 28.29 -8.24
C PRO A 40 -2.30 26.82 -8.39
N PRO A 41 -1.15 26.45 -8.95
CA PRO A 41 -0.88 25.07 -9.31
C PRO A 41 -1.14 24.23 -8.08
N SER A 42 -2.28 23.52 -8.07
CA SER A 42 -2.55 22.57 -7.02
C SER A 42 -1.40 21.57 -7.10
N GLN A 43 -0.77 21.33 -5.97
CA GLN A 43 0.31 20.36 -5.84
C GLN A 43 -0.07 19.10 -6.63
N SER A 44 0.82 18.65 -7.51
CA SER A 44 0.57 17.43 -8.28
C SER A 44 0.50 16.25 -7.32
N TRP A 45 -0.27 15.22 -7.67
CA TRP A 45 -0.37 14.02 -6.82
C TRP A 45 0.99 13.39 -6.48
N PRO A 46 1.94 13.23 -7.43
CA PRO A 46 3.29 12.76 -7.10
C PRO A 46 4.03 13.68 -6.11
N THR A 47 3.91 14.99 -6.27
CA THR A 47 4.55 15.95 -5.36
C THR A 47 3.94 15.89 -3.97
N PHE A 48 2.61 15.77 -3.87
CA PHE A 48 1.91 15.55 -2.60
C PHE A 48 2.41 14.29 -1.90
N LEU A 49 2.44 13.15 -2.62
CA LEU A 49 2.91 11.88 -2.06
C LEU A 49 4.38 11.94 -1.62
N ALA A 50 5.24 12.69 -2.32
CA ALA A 50 6.64 12.84 -1.96
C ALA A 50 6.81 13.69 -0.69
N ASN A 51 6.09 14.81 -0.59
CA ASN A 51 6.20 15.73 0.54
C ASN A 51 5.58 15.17 1.82
N GLU A 52 4.47 14.44 1.70
CA GLU A 52 3.70 13.91 2.83
C GLU A 52 3.97 12.42 3.10
N ALA A 53 4.97 11.83 2.45
CA ALA A 53 5.21 10.38 2.48
C ALA A 53 5.27 9.79 3.89
N GLN A 54 5.84 10.51 4.85
CA GLN A 54 5.96 10.04 6.24
C GLN A 54 4.61 10.01 6.96
N ALA A 55 3.67 10.85 6.54
CA ALA A 55 2.36 10.99 7.14
C ALA A 55 1.26 10.21 6.40
N ILE A 56 1.63 9.48 5.35
CA ILE A 56 0.68 8.73 4.53
C ILE A 56 0.82 7.22 4.80
N TRP A 57 -0.31 6.57 5.04
CA TRP A 57 -0.44 5.12 4.93
C TRP A 57 -1.31 4.76 3.73
N ALA A 58 -1.05 3.58 3.16
CA ALA A 58 -1.94 2.91 2.22
C ALA A 58 -2.56 1.70 2.91
N GLY A 59 -3.86 1.52 2.75
CA GLY A 59 -4.59 0.33 3.15
C GLY A 59 -5.12 -0.38 1.92
N ASP A 60 -5.00 -1.70 1.90
CA ASP A 60 -5.48 -2.54 0.82
C ASP A 60 -5.86 -3.92 1.34
N LEU A 61 -6.62 -4.66 0.53
CA LEU A 61 -7.08 -6.00 0.86
C LEU A 61 -6.82 -6.92 -0.32
N PHE A 62 -6.22 -8.09 -0.06
CA PHE A 62 -6.04 -9.10 -1.10
C PHE A 62 -6.53 -10.47 -0.63
N VAL A 63 -6.73 -11.37 -1.58
CA VAL A 63 -7.37 -12.67 -1.37
C VAL A 63 -6.37 -13.79 -1.59
N ILE A 64 -6.44 -14.80 -0.73
CA ILE A 64 -5.71 -16.07 -0.82
C ILE A 64 -6.71 -17.22 -0.64
N GLN A 65 -6.49 -18.30 -1.37
CA GLN A 65 -7.24 -19.55 -1.18
C GLN A 65 -6.42 -20.56 -0.39
N THR A 66 -7.07 -21.25 0.54
CA THR A 66 -6.48 -22.38 1.27
C THR A 66 -6.49 -23.65 0.43
N LEU A 67 -5.81 -24.70 0.91
CA LEU A 67 -5.86 -26.04 0.33
C LEU A 67 -7.30 -26.58 0.19
N THR A 68 -8.19 -26.22 1.12
CA THR A 68 -9.62 -26.60 1.09
C THR A 68 -10.50 -25.61 0.32
N PHE A 69 -9.90 -24.76 -0.53
CA PHE A 69 -10.59 -23.72 -1.32
C PHE A 69 -11.36 -22.69 -0.48
N GLN A 70 -11.08 -22.60 0.81
CA GLN A 70 -11.61 -21.51 1.63
C GLN A 70 -10.93 -20.19 1.21
N THR A 71 -11.74 -19.17 0.98
CA THR A 71 -11.24 -17.83 0.66
C THR A 71 -10.88 -17.09 1.94
N LEU A 72 -9.62 -16.67 2.05
CA LEU A 72 -9.11 -15.82 3.11
C LEU A 72 -8.77 -14.44 2.57
N TYR A 73 -9.04 -13.44 3.38
CA TYR A 73 -8.78 -12.03 3.09
C TYR A 73 -7.68 -11.53 3.99
N VAL A 74 -6.72 -10.83 3.41
CA VAL A 74 -5.61 -10.21 4.14
C VAL A 74 -5.74 -8.69 3.99
N LEU A 75 -6.10 -8.02 5.08
CA LEU A 75 -6.04 -6.57 5.18
C LEU A 75 -4.65 -6.17 5.66
N PHE A 76 -4.13 -5.07 5.12
CA PHE A 76 -2.87 -4.53 5.60
C PHE A 76 -2.81 -3.00 5.50
N PHE A 77 -1.95 -2.41 6.32
CA PHE A 77 -1.59 -1.00 6.26
C PHE A 77 -0.08 -0.85 6.09
N ILE A 78 0.34 -0.05 5.11
CA ILE A 78 1.74 0.19 4.78
C ILE A 78 2.05 1.68 4.74
N GLY A 79 3.11 2.12 5.40
CA GLY A 79 3.59 3.49 5.38
C GLY A 79 4.27 3.85 4.06
N HIS A 80 3.97 5.02 3.51
CA HIS A 80 4.57 5.48 2.26
C HIS A 80 6.04 5.89 2.41
N GLY A 81 6.44 6.45 3.54
CA GLY A 81 7.78 6.99 3.74
C GLY A 81 8.86 5.92 3.61
N ARG A 82 8.90 5.02 4.53
CA ARG A 82 9.87 3.92 4.54
C ARG A 82 9.33 2.60 4.02
N ARG A 83 8.06 2.56 3.57
CA ARG A 83 7.40 1.33 3.08
C ARG A 83 7.31 0.23 4.13
N GLN A 84 7.29 0.62 5.39
CA GLN A 84 7.12 -0.29 6.51
C GLN A 84 5.69 -0.82 6.53
N LEU A 85 5.52 -2.12 6.61
CA LEU A 85 4.24 -2.71 6.90
C LEU A 85 3.93 -2.48 8.38
N VAL A 86 2.87 -1.73 8.64
CA VAL A 86 2.51 -1.28 9.99
C VAL A 86 1.63 -2.31 10.67
N HIS A 87 0.70 -2.88 9.92
CA HIS A 87 -0.27 -3.84 10.45
C HIS A 87 -0.80 -4.73 9.33
N PHE A 88 -1.13 -5.95 9.65
CA PHE A 88 -1.92 -6.84 8.80
C PHE A 88 -2.79 -7.74 9.67
N GLU A 89 -3.87 -8.24 9.08
CA GLU A 89 -4.73 -9.23 9.73
C GLU A 89 -5.40 -10.09 8.67
N VAL A 90 -5.67 -11.34 9.02
CA VAL A 90 -6.29 -12.35 8.16
C VAL A 90 -7.71 -12.62 8.65
N THR A 91 -8.65 -12.85 7.74
CA THR A 91 -10.01 -13.30 8.09
C THR A 91 -10.68 -14.01 6.92
N ALA A 92 -11.59 -14.92 7.22
CA ALA A 92 -12.52 -15.48 6.23
C ALA A 92 -13.72 -14.55 5.97
N ASN A 93 -14.02 -13.62 6.89
CA ASN A 93 -15.23 -12.79 6.84
C ASN A 93 -14.90 -11.30 7.02
N PRO A 94 -14.44 -10.59 5.97
CA PRO A 94 -14.11 -9.18 6.06
C PRO A 94 -15.38 -8.33 6.13
N THR A 95 -15.64 -7.76 7.29
CA THR A 95 -16.75 -6.81 7.49
C THR A 95 -16.22 -5.40 7.73
N ALA A 96 -17.06 -4.38 7.47
CA ALA A 96 -16.70 -2.99 7.74
C ALA A 96 -16.34 -2.74 9.21
N ALA A 97 -17.00 -3.44 10.14
CA ALA A 97 -16.70 -3.37 11.56
C ALA A 97 -15.34 -3.99 11.89
N TRP A 98 -15.00 -5.11 11.24
CA TRP A 98 -13.70 -5.75 11.39
C TRP A 98 -12.58 -4.85 10.82
N VAL A 99 -12.74 -4.32 9.62
CA VAL A 99 -11.76 -3.38 9.01
C VAL A 99 -11.55 -2.16 9.89
N TRP A 100 -12.61 -1.62 10.45
CA TRP A 100 -12.52 -0.50 11.40
C TRP A 100 -11.70 -0.86 12.64
N ARG A 101 -11.95 -2.03 13.23
CA ARG A 101 -11.19 -2.51 14.38
C ARG A 101 -9.70 -2.64 14.04
N GLN A 102 -9.38 -3.19 12.87
CA GLN A 102 -7.99 -3.32 12.43
C GLN A 102 -7.29 -1.97 12.29
N LEU A 103 -8.00 -0.93 11.82
CA LEU A 103 -7.43 0.43 11.77
C LEU A 103 -7.15 0.97 13.18
N ILE A 104 -8.04 0.73 14.15
CA ILE A 104 -7.82 1.15 15.54
C ILE A 104 -6.60 0.43 16.13
N GLU A 105 -6.48 -0.87 15.94
CA GLU A 105 -5.34 -1.68 16.39
C GLU A 105 -4.02 -1.22 15.74
N ALA A 106 -4.06 -0.83 14.47
CA ALA A 106 -2.92 -0.29 13.74
C ALA A 106 -2.49 1.11 14.21
N THR A 107 -3.37 1.86 14.89
CA THR A 107 -3.13 3.26 15.28
C THR A 107 -3.04 3.44 16.80
N PRO A 108 -2.02 2.87 17.48
CA PRO A 108 -1.82 3.12 18.91
C PRO A 108 -1.49 4.60 19.17
N TRP A 109 -1.61 5.04 20.39
CA TRP A 109 -1.70 6.41 20.91
C TRP A 109 -0.84 7.50 20.24
N ASN A 110 0.28 7.19 19.60
CA ASN A 110 1.15 8.21 18.97
C ASN A 110 1.59 7.86 17.54
N SER A 111 1.06 6.80 16.94
CA SER A 111 1.50 6.30 15.64
C SER A 111 0.33 6.23 14.66
N LYS A 112 -0.18 7.40 14.25
CA LYS A 112 -1.27 7.46 13.26
C LYS A 112 -0.85 8.28 12.04
N PRO A 113 -1.35 7.93 10.85
CA PRO A 113 -1.11 8.73 9.65
C PRO A 113 -1.99 9.98 9.65
N HIS A 114 -1.58 11.01 8.91
CA HIS A 114 -2.48 12.12 8.57
C HIS A 114 -3.42 11.72 7.41
N TYR A 115 -2.93 10.89 6.50
CA TYR A 115 -3.66 10.46 5.32
C TYR A 115 -3.67 8.94 5.22
N LEU A 116 -4.84 8.37 4.93
CA LEU A 116 -4.99 6.95 4.61
C LEU A 116 -5.51 6.83 3.18
N ILE A 117 -4.66 6.33 2.28
CA ILE A 117 -5.06 6.00 0.91
C ILE A 117 -5.69 4.60 0.93
N ARG A 118 -6.85 4.46 0.31
CA ARG A 118 -7.54 3.18 0.15
C ARG A 118 -8.24 3.09 -1.19
N ASP A 119 -8.55 1.90 -1.60
CA ASP A 119 -9.38 1.65 -2.76
C ASP A 119 -10.87 1.99 -2.51
N ARG A 120 -11.72 1.60 -3.43
CA ARG A 120 -13.18 1.82 -3.37
C ARG A 120 -13.95 0.57 -2.97
N ASP A 121 -13.30 -0.43 -2.45
CA ASP A 121 -13.96 -1.65 -2.05
C ASP A 121 -15.06 -1.36 -1.00
N ARG A 122 -16.16 -2.08 -1.10
CA ARG A 122 -17.31 -1.96 -0.18
C ARG A 122 -16.98 -2.43 1.23
N VAL A 123 -15.95 -3.24 1.38
CA VAL A 123 -15.49 -3.75 2.68
C VAL A 123 -15.14 -2.64 3.67
N TRP A 124 -14.74 -1.46 3.18
CA TRP A 124 -14.48 -0.29 4.03
C TRP A 124 -15.75 0.27 4.70
N GLY A 125 -16.93 0.01 4.14
CA GLY A 125 -18.19 0.57 4.60
C GLY A 125 -18.41 2.03 4.19
N ALA A 126 -19.67 2.45 4.22
CA ALA A 126 -20.06 3.81 3.80
C ALA A 126 -19.50 4.89 4.73
N ASP A 127 -19.52 4.62 6.04
CA ASP A 127 -19.18 5.59 7.10
C ASP A 127 -17.68 5.66 7.42
N PHE A 128 -16.85 4.86 6.74
CA PHE A 128 -15.43 4.77 7.05
C PHE A 128 -14.73 6.14 7.02
N SER A 129 -15.01 6.96 6.00
CA SER A 129 -14.40 8.30 5.89
C SER A 129 -14.82 9.24 7.02
N GLN A 130 -16.05 9.13 7.51
CA GLN A 130 -16.53 9.91 8.63
C GLN A 130 -15.87 9.45 9.93
N ARG A 131 -15.78 8.15 10.16
CA ARG A 131 -15.13 7.58 11.34
C ARG A 131 -13.64 7.96 11.41
N THR A 132 -12.91 7.89 10.28
CA THR A 132 -11.48 8.27 10.24
C THR A 132 -11.27 9.74 10.57
N THR A 133 -12.23 10.63 10.24
CA THR A 133 -12.16 12.05 10.63
C THR A 133 -12.15 12.21 12.16
N GLY A 134 -12.89 11.38 12.90
CA GLY A 134 -12.85 11.33 14.38
C GLY A 134 -11.46 11.01 14.94
N LEU A 135 -10.67 10.20 14.22
CA LEU A 135 -9.27 9.92 14.54
C LEU A 135 -8.30 10.99 14.00
N ARG A 136 -8.79 12.05 13.37
CA ARG A 136 -7.99 13.07 12.64
C ARG A 136 -7.17 12.46 11.49
N ILE A 137 -7.67 11.39 10.87
CA ILE A 137 -7.10 10.74 9.69
C ILE A 137 -7.95 11.13 8.49
N LYS A 138 -7.34 11.71 7.45
CA LYS A 138 -8.02 12.04 6.21
C LYS A 138 -7.98 10.83 5.26
N SER A 139 -9.13 10.16 5.08
CA SER A 139 -9.26 9.05 4.14
C SER A 139 -9.31 9.56 2.69
N LEU A 140 -8.39 9.08 1.85
CA LEU A 140 -8.27 9.41 0.44
C LEU A 140 -8.62 8.17 -0.40
N ARG A 141 -9.73 8.24 -1.14
CA ARG A 141 -10.11 7.16 -2.08
C ARG A 141 -9.31 7.28 -3.36
N THR A 142 -8.79 6.17 -3.86
CA THR A 142 -8.13 6.13 -5.16
C THR A 142 -9.10 6.53 -6.27
N SER A 143 -8.63 7.24 -7.28
CA SER A 143 -9.44 7.61 -8.44
C SER A 143 -9.68 6.40 -9.34
N ILE A 144 -10.86 6.33 -9.98
CA ILE A 144 -11.27 5.19 -10.84
C ILE A 144 -10.29 4.93 -11.98
N GLN A 145 -9.53 5.95 -12.42
CA GLN A 145 -8.61 5.87 -13.57
C GLN A 145 -7.16 6.16 -13.20
N ALA A 146 -6.78 6.10 -11.93
CA ALA A 146 -5.43 6.39 -11.48
C ALA A 146 -4.82 5.19 -10.72
N PRO A 147 -4.41 4.11 -11.41
CA PRO A 147 -3.83 2.92 -10.79
C PRO A 147 -2.56 3.24 -9.97
N ARG A 148 -1.86 4.32 -10.32
CA ARG A 148 -0.64 4.73 -9.59
C ARG A 148 -0.90 5.29 -8.19
N THR A 149 -2.14 5.52 -7.78
CA THR A 149 -2.47 6.11 -6.49
C THR A 149 -2.18 5.19 -5.31
N ASN A 150 -2.27 3.87 -5.50
CA ASN A 150 -2.00 2.85 -4.48
C ASN A 150 -0.78 1.96 -4.83
N SER A 151 0.12 2.48 -5.65
CA SER A 151 1.24 1.70 -6.21
C SER A 151 2.18 1.08 -5.16
N ILE A 152 2.22 1.61 -3.94
CA ILE A 152 3.04 1.06 -2.85
C ILE A 152 2.36 -0.19 -2.29
N ALA A 153 1.06 -0.16 -2.04
CA ALA A 153 0.31 -1.33 -1.60
C ALA A 153 0.30 -2.43 -2.67
N GLU A 154 0.02 -2.08 -3.94
CA GLU A 154 0.07 -3.03 -5.06
C GLU A 154 1.46 -3.70 -5.19
N ARG A 155 2.52 -2.93 -5.00
CA ARG A 155 3.90 -3.45 -5.05
C ARG A 155 4.15 -4.40 -3.88
N TRP A 156 3.65 -4.09 -2.69
CA TRP A 156 3.79 -4.98 -1.55
C TRP A 156 3.04 -6.30 -1.78
N VAL A 157 1.80 -6.25 -2.26
CA VAL A 157 1.02 -7.46 -2.63
C VAL A 157 1.79 -8.31 -3.63
N ARG A 158 2.37 -7.70 -4.67
CA ARG A 158 3.20 -8.43 -5.64
C ARG A 158 4.43 -9.05 -5.00
N THR A 159 5.05 -8.35 -4.04
CA THR A 159 6.25 -8.84 -3.35
C THR A 159 5.91 -10.03 -2.47
N VAL A 160 4.89 -9.93 -1.60
CA VAL A 160 4.51 -11.03 -0.71
C VAL A 160 4.03 -12.26 -1.50
N ARG A 161 3.31 -12.07 -2.61
CA ARG A 161 2.95 -13.19 -3.49
C ARG A 161 4.18 -13.87 -4.03
N ARG A 162 5.02 -13.17 -4.76
CA ARG A 162 6.17 -13.74 -5.46
C ARG A 162 7.24 -14.32 -4.52
N GLU A 163 7.47 -13.70 -3.37
CA GLU A 163 8.57 -14.06 -2.46
C GLU A 163 8.12 -15.02 -1.33
N CYS A 164 6.81 -15.23 -1.16
CA CYS A 164 6.28 -16.06 -0.10
C CYS A 164 5.10 -16.92 -0.57
N LEU A 165 3.96 -16.32 -0.90
CA LEU A 165 2.68 -17.01 -1.04
C LEU A 165 2.57 -17.88 -2.30
N ASP A 166 3.32 -17.59 -3.37
CA ASP A 166 3.34 -18.41 -4.58
C ASP A 166 4.13 -19.73 -4.39
N HIS A 167 4.84 -19.88 -3.27
CA HIS A 167 5.67 -21.05 -2.95
C HIS A 167 5.04 -21.98 -1.91
N LEU A 168 3.84 -21.67 -1.42
CA LEU A 168 3.18 -22.43 -0.37
C LEU A 168 1.65 -22.36 -0.50
N ILE A 169 0.96 -23.35 0.04
CA ILE A 169 -0.50 -23.36 0.11
C ILE A 169 -0.90 -23.28 1.57
N PRO A 170 -1.58 -22.21 2.02
CA PRO A 170 -2.03 -22.11 3.41
C PRO A 170 -3.13 -23.13 3.69
N LEU A 171 -3.06 -23.77 4.86
CA LEU A 171 -4.03 -24.76 5.29
C LEU A 171 -5.23 -24.13 6.02
N SER A 172 -5.00 -23.02 6.72
CA SER A 172 -5.99 -22.35 7.55
C SER A 172 -5.65 -20.86 7.71
N GLU A 173 -6.60 -20.09 8.28
CA GLU A 173 -6.39 -18.69 8.66
C GLU A 173 -5.20 -18.53 9.61
N ARG A 174 -5.11 -19.37 10.66
CA ARG A 174 -3.99 -19.35 11.62
C ARG A 174 -2.65 -19.64 10.93
N HIS A 175 -2.62 -20.60 10.01
CA HIS A 175 -1.41 -20.96 9.27
C HIS A 175 -0.97 -19.79 8.38
N LEU A 176 -1.89 -19.18 7.62
CA LEU A 176 -1.58 -18.00 6.80
C LEU A 176 -1.09 -16.83 7.66
N SER A 177 -1.70 -16.59 8.82
CA SER A 177 -1.29 -15.52 9.73
C SER A 177 0.13 -15.74 10.26
N ALA A 178 0.50 -16.98 10.64
CA ALA A 178 1.85 -17.32 11.08
C ALA A 178 2.88 -17.07 9.98
N ILE A 179 2.63 -17.55 8.75
CA ILE A 179 3.49 -17.32 7.59
C ILE A 179 3.70 -15.84 7.32
N LEU A 180 2.61 -15.06 7.31
CA LEU A 180 2.69 -13.62 7.08
C LEU A 180 3.41 -12.87 8.20
N THR A 181 3.29 -13.32 9.44
CA THR A 181 4.02 -12.74 10.59
C THR A 181 5.52 -12.82 10.37
N GLU A 182 6.03 -14.00 9.99
CA GLU A 182 7.44 -14.20 9.70
C GLU A 182 7.90 -13.40 8.47
N PHE A 183 7.10 -13.45 7.39
CA PHE A 183 7.43 -12.68 6.19
C PHE A 183 7.46 -11.18 6.46
N VAL A 184 6.51 -10.65 7.21
CA VAL A 184 6.45 -9.22 7.57
C VAL A 184 7.62 -8.82 8.45
N HIS A 185 8.03 -9.67 9.38
CA HIS A 185 9.23 -9.45 10.17
C HIS A 185 10.46 -9.33 9.26
N TYR A 186 10.69 -10.30 8.39
CA TYR A 186 11.75 -10.26 7.39
C TYR A 186 11.66 -9.02 6.49
N TYR A 187 10.47 -8.74 5.94
CA TYR A 187 10.24 -7.59 5.06
C TYR A 187 10.61 -6.27 5.72
N ASN A 188 10.24 -6.07 6.99
CA ASN A 188 10.46 -4.83 7.70
C ASN A 188 11.89 -4.67 8.21
N HIS A 189 12.59 -5.75 8.60
CA HIS A 189 13.85 -5.65 9.33
C HIS A 189 15.07 -6.07 8.51
N ASP A 190 14.90 -7.00 7.57
CA ASP A 190 16.04 -7.62 6.89
C ASP A 190 16.05 -7.39 5.38
N ARG A 191 14.86 -7.29 4.77
CA ARG A 191 14.74 -7.20 3.31
C ARG A 191 15.31 -5.89 2.75
N PRO A 192 16.30 -5.91 1.83
CA PRO A 192 16.85 -4.71 1.24
C PRO A 192 15.88 -4.07 0.23
N HIS A 193 15.68 -2.76 0.33
CA HIS A 193 14.81 -1.99 -0.55
C HIS A 193 15.61 -1.01 -1.42
N ARG A 194 15.55 -1.15 -2.74
CA ARG A 194 16.24 -0.26 -3.69
C ARG A 194 15.95 1.22 -3.45
N SER A 195 14.70 1.56 -3.17
CA SER A 195 14.28 2.94 -2.94
C SER A 195 14.72 3.51 -1.59
N LEU A 196 15.24 2.68 -0.70
CA LEU A 196 15.77 3.07 0.60
C LEU A 196 17.29 2.93 0.66
N GLY A 197 17.98 2.93 -0.49
CA GLY A 197 19.41 2.74 -0.55
C GLY A 197 19.85 1.36 -0.05
N LEU A 198 19.08 0.34 -0.34
CA LEU A 198 19.25 -1.06 0.10
C LEU A 198 19.06 -1.27 1.62
N GLN A 199 18.59 -0.28 2.34
CA GLN A 199 18.19 -0.46 3.74
C GLN A 199 16.82 -1.16 3.86
N ALA A 200 16.60 -1.82 4.99
CA ALA A 200 15.29 -2.32 5.37
C ALA A 200 14.35 -1.17 5.79
N PRO A 201 13.02 -1.37 5.73
CA PRO A 201 12.04 -0.37 6.17
C PRO A 201 12.25 0.14 7.60
N SER A 202 12.65 -0.70 8.55
CA SER A 202 12.94 -0.31 9.94
C SER A 202 14.18 0.58 10.10
N GLY A 203 15.00 0.74 9.05
CA GLY A 203 16.21 1.57 9.09
C GLY A 203 17.45 0.86 9.65
N ARG A 204 17.33 -0.36 10.11
CA ARG A 204 18.50 -1.19 10.48
C ARG A 204 19.06 -1.85 9.23
N ALA A 205 20.41 -1.91 9.12
CA ALA A 205 21.05 -2.80 8.19
C ALA A 205 20.77 -4.23 8.66
N GLY A 206 20.10 -5.05 7.84
CA GLY A 206 19.79 -6.42 8.20
C GLY A 206 21.06 -7.21 8.49
N ALA A 207 21.21 -7.70 9.69
CA ALA A 207 22.11 -8.81 9.97
C ALA A 207 21.49 -10.04 9.32
N GLY A 208 22.13 -10.59 8.31
CA GLY A 208 21.61 -11.59 7.39
C GLY A 208 20.84 -12.74 8.06
N ARG A 209 19.57 -12.80 7.77
CA ARG A 209 18.69 -13.93 8.06
C ARG A 209 18.05 -14.42 6.76
N ALA A 210 18.89 -14.55 5.73
CA ALA A 210 18.46 -15.10 4.43
C ALA A 210 18.11 -16.61 4.49
N GLU A 211 18.49 -17.29 5.58
CA GLU A 211 18.31 -18.74 5.71
C GLU A 211 16.91 -19.19 6.12
N LEU A 212 16.07 -18.30 6.68
CA LEU A 212 14.76 -18.68 7.23
C LEU A 212 13.70 -19.00 6.18
N LEU A 213 13.75 -18.42 5.00
CA LEU A 213 12.78 -18.69 3.95
C LEU A 213 13.01 -20.05 3.24
N CYS A 214 14.24 -20.56 3.24
CA CYS A 214 14.52 -21.94 2.78
C CYS A 214 14.06 -23.00 3.79
N ALA A 215 14.05 -22.71 5.08
CA ALA A 215 13.61 -23.66 6.12
C ALA A 215 12.10 -23.88 6.11
N LEU A 216 11.29 -22.90 5.70
CA LEU A 216 9.84 -23.02 5.60
C LEU A 216 9.41 -23.95 4.45
N SER A 217 10.18 -24.04 3.37
CA SER A 217 9.94 -25.01 2.29
C SER A 217 10.29 -26.45 2.65
N SER A 218 11.07 -26.65 3.71
CA SER A 218 11.48 -27.99 4.20
C SER A 218 10.59 -28.52 5.32
N ALA A 219 9.70 -27.72 5.87
CA ALA A 219 8.82 -28.12 6.97
C ALA A 219 7.58 -28.93 6.53
N ASP A 220 7.40 -29.18 5.24
CA ASP A 220 6.29 -29.96 4.70
C ASP A 220 6.38 -31.49 4.97
N SER A 221 7.36 -31.95 5.72
CA SER A 221 7.50 -33.39 6.02
C SER A 221 7.12 -33.81 7.44
N ILE A 222 6.46 -32.95 8.22
CA ILE A 222 5.97 -33.36 9.55
C ILE A 222 4.45 -33.17 9.63
N THR A 223 3.72 -33.98 8.89
CA THR A 223 2.36 -34.35 9.22
C THR A 223 2.45 -35.56 10.13
N SER A 224 2.32 -35.41 11.42
CA SER A 224 1.51 -36.25 12.30
C SER A 224 1.71 -35.92 13.75
N THR A 225 0.60 -35.80 14.46
CA THR A 225 0.39 -36.06 15.88
C THR A 225 0.79 -34.95 16.85
N SER A 226 -0.28 -34.32 17.38
CA SER A 226 -0.44 -33.78 18.73
C SER A 226 0.64 -32.86 19.30
N GLY A 227 0.26 -31.61 19.48
CA GLY A 227 0.55 -30.83 20.68
C GLY A 227 2.00 -30.54 20.99
N GLN A 228 2.28 -29.25 21.04
CA GLN A 228 3.48 -28.65 21.60
C GLN A 228 4.70 -28.63 20.68
N LEU A 229 4.87 -27.49 20.03
CA LEU A 229 6.14 -27.17 19.35
C LEU A 229 7.22 -26.99 20.42
N ASP A 230 8.08 -27.99 20.54
CA ASP A 230 9.28 -27.96 21.35
C ASP A 230 10.31 -27.07 20.60
N LEU A 231 10.39 -25.81 21.01
CA LEU A 231 11.29 -24.80 20.43
C LEU A 231 12.79 -25.08 20.74
N ASP A 232 13.07 -26.01 21.62
CA ASP A 232 14.43 -26.33 22.05
C ASP A 232 15.18 -27.27 21.11
N ARG A 233 14.51 -27.80 20.07
CA ARG A 233 15.10 -28.80 19.17
C ARG A 233 15.68 -28.27 17.86
N VAL A 234 15.58 -26.99 17.60
CA VAL A 234 15.96 -26.40 16.30
C VAL A 234 17.24 -25.57 16.34
N LEU A 235 17.88 -25.41 17.50
CA LEU A 235 19.14 -24.67 17.60
C LEU A 235 20.28 -25.62 18.06
N PRO A 236 21.36 -25.75 17.29
CA PRO A 236 22.55 -26.44 17.77
C PRO A 236 23.23 -25.63 18.91
N PRO A 237 23.79 -26.30 19.94
CA PRO A 237 24.24 -25.66 21.19
C PRO A 237 25.55 -24.84 21.09
N ASP A 238 26.13 -24.59 19.93
CA ASP A 238 27.51 -24.08 19.81
C ASP A 238 27.66 -22.64 19.31
N THR A 239 26.62 -21.79 19.34
CA THR A 239 26.73 -20.41 18.85
C THR A 239 26.82 -19.33 19.95
N LEU A 240 27.05 -19.69 21.21
CA LEU A 240 27.18 -18.74 22.33
C LEU A 240 28.59 -18.62 22.88
N ARG A 241 29.61 -18.53 22.02
CA ARG A 241 30.94 -18.04 22.42
C ARG A 241 31.64 -17.32 21.27
N ALA A 242 31.38 -16.05 21.17
CA ALA A 242 32.33 -15.11 20.59
C ALA A 242 32.37 -13.88 21.51
N THR A 243 33.28 -13.92 22.43
CA THR A 243 33.78 -12.83 23.25
C THR A 243 34.35 -11.71 22.38
N TYR A 244 33.94 -10.49 22.68
CA TYR A 244 34.66 -9.28 22.28
C TYR A 244 35.85 -9.05 23.24
N PRO A 245 36.99 -8.57 22.69
CA PRO A 245 37.91 -7.75 23.46
C PRO A 245 37.43 -6.28 23.46
#